data_ab287d9adf06021104a0916b95fefec6
#
_entry.id   ab287d9adf06021104a0916b95fefec6
#
_cell.length_a   1.000
_cell.length_b   1.000
_cell.length_c   1.000
_cell.angle_alpha   90.00
_cell.angle_beta   90.00
_cell.angle_gamma   90.00
#
_symmetry.space_group_name_H-M   'P 1'
#
loop_
_entity.id
_entity.type
_entity.pdbx_description
1 polymer ?
#
loop_
_entity_poly.entity_id
_entity_poly.type
_entity_poly.pdbx_seq_one_letter_code
_entity_poly.pdbx_strand_id
1 'polypeptide(L)'
;MKKHHLTLLIMLLLVFASTYILVNTSWSLHETEVKRGGRGYVTDEVWYVSAARNIMIKILGLQPKQIDTYGVTIVFTSKPINYLPLIKLAEELNLSLRTDYTKLPAIYVNGSRTNVEEFVNITKSSYNVSDVVPGWQLPDSEGVNDYINWEHPPMGKYLIALSMLIAGDSPLYWRIPVIVFGVASTVLVFLVLEQLSGSVVLGLAGSTIFILDTMSRAIFSIAILDGYVAFFTVLGLYLVIRGRYREALIASTVAGLFKATGLFVAIPVIILLARNHTKLTNGNLLDFIYQVIVYGLITITLYIGLLTIASAPIIYYMGYSNWLKYSLIGSIGWHLSTKCTTPGCPISSAPWDWFIGHNSFALYIYPDGKTLSAEGFYPLWFTSIVLALVFTPLVYRGYRVLGYNLLFYLGVLSGYIIIWILGSRTQYSFYAVQLAPLAYVNLFYILYLTTVNTSIQVEVVRAWRTIVSRVRDLIEELILIKPENCN
;
A
#
# COMPACT_ATOMS: atom_id res chain seq x y z
N MET A 1 -8.47 -17.96 31.98
CA MET A 1 -8.63 -16.54 32.36
C MET A 1 -7.31 -15.76 32.26
N LYS A 2 -6.23 -16.14 32.95
CA LYS A 2 -4.96 -15.35 32.95
C LYS A 2 -4.34 -15.08 31.57
N LYS A 3 -4.30 -16.08 30.65
CA LYS A 3 -3.70 -15.90 29.31
C LYS A 3 -4.47 -14.88 28.47
N HIS A 4 -5.80 -14.91 28.49
CA HIS A 4 -6.64 -13.98 27.71
C HIS A 4 -6.46 -12.52 28.17
N HIS A 5 -6.39 -12.28 29.49
CA HIS A 5 -6.12 -10.92 30.00
C HIS A 5 -4.72 -10.41 29.60
N LEU A 6 -3.71 -11.30 29.62
CA LEU A 6 -2.36 -10.95 29.18
C LEU A 6 -2.33 -10.58 27.69
N THR A 7 -2.96 -11.39 26.84
CA THR A 7 -3.08 -11.10 25.39
C THR A 7 -3.74 -9.74 25.16
N LEU A 8 -4.87 -9.45 25.84
CA LEU A 8 -5.55 -8.17 25.72
C LEU A 8 -4.69 -6.99 26.17
N LEU A 9 -3.99 -7.11 27.29
CA LEU A 9 -3.09 -6.07 27.79
C LEU A 9 -1.97 -5.78 26.77
N ILE A 10 -1.36 -6.83 26.22
CA ILE A 10 -0.30 -6.68 25.22
C ILE A 10 -0.84 -6.03 23.94
N MET A 11 -2.04 -6.40 23.49
CA MET A 11 -2.67 -5.74 22.34
C MET A 11 -2.87 -4.24 22.59
N LEU A 12 -3.33 -3.84 23.78
CA LEU A 12 -3.49 -2.43 24.14
C LEU A 12 -2.14 -1.69 24.15
N LEU A 13 -1.09 -2.31 24.70
CA LEU A 13 0.27 -1.75 24.68
C LEU A 13 0.79 -1.62 23.25
N LEU A 14 0.56 -2.60 22.39
CA LEU A 14 0.95 -2.53 20.97
C LEU A 14 0.20 -1.43 20.22
N VAL A 15 -1.11 -1.29 20.46
CA VAL A 15 -1.90 -0.18 19.90
C VAL A 15 -1.31 1.16 20.31
N PHE A 16 -1.04 1.35 21.60
CA PHE A 16 -0.45 2.59 22.09
C PHE A 16 0.94 2.85 21.49
N ALA A 17 1.84 1.86 21.56
CA ALA A 17 3.21 2.00 21.08
C ALA A 17 3.28 2.22 19.56
N SER A 18 2.53 1.46 18.77
CA SER A 18 2.49 1.64 17.31
C SER A 18 1.87 2.97 16.91
N THR A 19 0.80 3.41 17.58
CA THR A 19 0.23 4.75 17.37
C THR A 19 1.27 5.83 17.66
N TYR A 20 1.97 5.76 18.80
CA TYR A 20 3.01 6.72 19.14
C TYR A 20 4.12 6.76 18.10
N ILE A 21 4.64 5.61 17.67
CA ILE A 21 5.72 5.50 16.68
C ILE A 21 5.28 6.14 15.34
N LEU A 22 4.09 5.79 14.84
CA LEU A 22 3.62 6.26 13.54
C LEU A 22 3.26 7.74 13.57
N VAL A 23 2.57 8.22 14.62
CA VAL A 23 2.24 9.63 14.79
C VAL A 23 3.51 10.48 14.94
N ASN A 24 4.47 10.04 15.76
CA ASN A 24 5.73 10.75 15.93
C ASN A 24 6.55 10.82 14.63
N THR A 25 6.58 9.74 13.84
CA THR A 25 7.23 9.73 12.52
C THR A 25 6.54 10.70 11.56
N SER A 26 5.21 10.66 11.50
CA SER A 26 4.39 11.57 10.67
C SER A 26 4.59 13.03 11.08
N TRP A 27 4.63 13.31 12.38
CA TRP A 27 4.87 14.64 12.93
C TRP A 27 6.26 15.16 12.56
N SER A 28 7.30 14.35 12.77
CA SER A 28 8.68 14.72 12.43
C SER A 28 8.86 15.04 10.94
N LEU A 29 8.24 14.25 10.05
CA LEU A 29 8.24 14.53 8.61
C LEU A 29 7.52 15.85 8.30
N HIS A 30 6.38 16.11 8.92
CA HIS A 30 5.62 17.34 8.73
C HIS A 30 6.42 18.57 9.20
N GLU A 31 6.95 18.53 10.41
CA GLU A 31 7.76 19.65 10.94
C GLU A 31 8.98 19.94 10.08
N THR A 32 9.70 18.89 9.66
CA THR A 32 10.90 19.04 8.84
C THR A 32 10.54 19.65 7.48
N GLU A 33 9.45 19.19 6.85
CA GLU A 33 8.98 19.71 5.58
C GLU A 33 8.58 21.20 5.68
N VAL A 34 7.83 21.58 6.71
CA VAL A 34 7.41 22.96 6.92
C VAL A 34 8.61 23.87 7.26
N LYS A 35 9.52 23.42 8.14
CA LYS A 35 10.72 24.20 8.51
C LYS A 35 11.64 24.51 7.34
N ARG A 36 11.73 23.63 6.35
CA ARG A 36 12.52 23.89 5.12
C ARG A 36 11.77 24.71 4.06
N GLY A 37 10.59 25.21 4.37
CA GLY A 37 9.76 25.97 3.44
C GLY A 37 8.95 25.13 2.45
N GLY A 38 8.88 23.82 2.66
CA GLY A 38 8.05 22.92 1.87
C GLY A 38 6.56 23.07 2.15
N ARG A 39 5.74 22.30 1.41
CA ARG A 39 4.27 22.35 1.51
C ARG A 39 3.68 21.19 2.31
N GLY A 40 4.50 20.43 3.04
CA GLY A 40 4.06 19.36 3.93
C GLY A 40 3.83 18.00 3.25
N TYR A 41 3.92 17.93 1.94
CA TYR A 41 3.74 16.69 1.17
C TYR A 41 5.04 15.87 1.16
N VAL A 42 4.91 14.57 1.36
CA VAL A 42 6.01 13.61 1.30
C VAL A 42 5.74 12.62 0.16
N THR A 43 6.66 12.49 -0.78
CA THR A 43 6.58 11.60 -1.94
C THR A 43 5.22 11.66 -2.67
N ASP A 44 4.57 10.54 -2.92
CA ASP A 44 3.32 10.40 -3.68
C ASP A 44 2.08 11.01 -2.99
N GLU A 45 2.22 11.53 -1.76
CA GLU A 45 1.14 12.33 -1.14
C GLU A 45 0.69 13.47 -2.05
N VAL A 46 1.61 14.03 -2.85
CA VAL A 46 1.32 15.06 -3.87
C VAL A 46 0.14 14.65 -4.76
N TRP A 47 0.10 13.39 -5.18
CA TRP A 47 -0.90 12.88 -6.11
C TRP A 47 -2.16 12.39 -5.39
N TYR A 48 -2.00 11.59 -4.32
CA TYR A 48 -3.15 10.97 -3.65
C TYR A 48 -3.96 11.96 -2.83
N VAL A 49 -3.29 12.90 -2.15
CA VAL A 49 -3.95 13.94 -1.35
C VAL A 49 -4.63 14.96 -2.26
N SER A 50 -3.97 15.39 -3.35
CA SER A 50 -4.58 16.30 -4.33
C SER A 50 -5.80 15.67 -4.99
N ALA A 51 -5.71 14.39 -5.36
CA ALA A 51 -6.84 13.66 -5.91
C ALA A 51 -7.99 13.51 -4.89
N ALA A 52 -7.69 13.22 -3.63
CA ALA A 52 -8.69 13.13 -2.57
C ALA A 52 -9.43 14.47 -2.38
N ARG A 53 -8.69 15.59 -2.37
CA ARG A 53 -9.24 16.95 -2.28
C ARG A 53 -10.11 17.28 -3.49
N ASN A 54 -9.63 16.99 -4.70
CA ASN A 54 -10.39 17.23 -5.93
C ASN A 54 -11.68 16.40 -5.96
N ILE A 55 -11.63 15.12 -5.57
CA ILE A 55 -12.81 14.28 -5.44
C ILE A 55 -13.80 14.88 -4.43
N MET A 56 -13.32 15.29 -3.26
CA MET A 56 -14.16 15.87 -2.22
C MET A 56 -14.82 17.17 -2.68
N ILE A 57 -14.05 18.09 -3.25
CA ILE A 57 -14.55 19.43 -3.60
C ILE A 57 -15.31 19.41 -4.92
N LYS A 58 -14.73 18.86 -5.99
CA LYS A 58 -15.26 18.98 -7.37
C LYS A 58 -16.31 17.92 -7.69
N ILE A 59 -16.21 16.71 -7.11
CA ILE A 59 -17.13 15.61 -7.40
C ILE A 59 -18.23 15.52 -6.36
N LEU A 60 -17.88 15.59 -5.06
CA LEU A 60 -18.84 15.42 -3.97
C LEU A 60 -19.45 16.75 -3.49
N GLY A 61 -18.92 17.91 -3.93
CA GLY A 61 -19.37 19.23 -3.49
C GLY A 61 -19.14 19.51 -2.00
N LEU A 62 -18.22 18.80 -1.36
CA LEU A 62 -17.93 18.92 0.06
C LEU A 62 -16.68 19.79 0.27
N GLN A 63 -16.61 20.46 1.42
CA GLN A 63 -15.48 21.28 1.80
C GLN A 63 -14.75 20.65 2.99
N PRO A 64 -13.41 20.80 3.11
CA PRO A 64 -12.69 20.33 4.28
C PRO A 64 -13.18 21.07 5.53
N LYS A 65 -13.14 20.37 6.68
CA LYS A 65 -13.42 21.03 7.95
C LYS A 65 -12.46 22.20 8.13
N GLN A 66 -12.99 23.32 8.51
CA GLN A 66 -12.18 24.48 8.85
C GLN A 66 -11.42 24.25 10.17
N ILE A 67 -10.16 24.58 10.13
CA ILE A 67 -9.27 24.66 11.30
C ILE A 67 -8.99 26.12 11.62
N ASP A 68 -8.34 26.42 12.74
CA ASP A 68 -8.17 27.78 13.30
C ASP A 68 -7.65 28.83 12.31
N THR A 69 -6.85 28.39 11.32
CA THR A 69 -6.43 29.24 10.20
C THR A 69 -7.09 28.77 8.92
N TYR A 70 -7.90 29.64 8.32
CA TYR A 70 -8.49 29.41 7.02
C TYR A 70 -7.48 29.76 5.92
N GLY A 71 -7.21 28.81 5.03
CA GLY A 71 -6.30 29.00 3.92
C GLY A 71 -6.91 28.60 2.60
N VAL A 72 -6.50 29.30 1.53
CA VAL A 72 -6.88 28.96 0.15
C VAL A 72 -5.67 29.07 -0.76
N THR A 73 -5.59 28.19 -1.76
CA THR A 73 -4.70 28.34 -2.89
C THR A 73 -5.49 28.96 -4.04
N ILE A 74 -5.06 30.13 -4.51
CA ILE A 74 -5.64 30.80 -5.69
C ILE A 74 -4.78 30.42 -6.88
N VAL A 75 -5.39 29.77 -7.87
CA VAL A 75 -4.74 29.33 -9.10
C VAL A 75 -5.12 30.31 -10.21
N PHE A 76 -4.13 30.85 -10.91
CA PHE A 76 -4.32 31.75 -12.03
C PHE A 76 -4.32 30.99 -13.36
N THR A 77 -4.94 31.56 -14.38
CA THR A 77 -4.86 31.04 -15.76
C THR A 77 -3.43 31.13 -16.30
N SER A 78 -2.69 32.17 -15.90
CA SER A 78 -1.28 32.35 -16.20
C SER A 78 -0.59 33.02 -15.02
N LYS A 79 0.72 32.77 -14.87
CA LYS A 79 1.49 33.32 -13.76
C LYS A 79 1.46 34.85 -13.77
N PRO A 80 1.07 35.55 -12.68
CA PRO A 80 1.13 37.00 -12.59
C PRO A 80 2.54 37.51 -12.82
N ILE A 81 2.66 38.61 -13.59
CA ILE A 81 3.94 39.23 -13.90
C ILE A 81 4.53 39.90 -12.65
N ASN A 82 3.66 40.43 -11.79
CA ASN A 82 4.07 41.15 -10.57
C ASN A 82 3.15 40.76 -9.40
N TYR A 83 3.74 40.27 -8.32
CA TYR A 83 3.04 39.92 -7.09
C TYR A 83 2.97 41.06 -6.07
N LEU A 84 3.65 42.20 -6.30
CA LEU A 84 3.71 43.29 -5.32
C LEU A 84 2.33 43.83 -4.91
N PRO A 85 1.35 44.02 -5.80
CA PRO A 85 0.00 44.44 -5.41
C PRO A 85 -0.69 43.43 -4.48
N LEU A 86 -0.50 42.12 -4.73
CA LEU A 86 -1.06 41.06 -3.91
C LEU A 86 -0.39 40.98 -2.53
N ILE A 87 0.91 41.24 -2.46
CA ILE A 87 1.66 41.28 -1.21
C ILE A 87 1.15 42.44 -0.34
N LYS A 88 1.00 43.65 -0.91
CA LYS A 88 0.44 44.81 -0.19
C LYS A 88 -0.97 44.58 0.30
N LEU A 89 -1.83 43.99 -0.55
CA LEU A 89 -3.20 43.67 -0.16
C LEU A 89 -3.23 42.63 1.01
N ALA A 90 -2.35 41.63 0.98
CA ALA A 90 -2.25 40.67 2.06
C ALA A 90 -1.77 41.34 3.38
N GLU A 91 -0.81 42.25 3.30
CA GLU A 91 -0.35 43.04 4.45
C GLU A 91 -1.48 43.91 5.03
N GLU A 92 -2.23 44.62 4.18
CA GLU A 92 -3.38 45.46 4.59
C GLU A 92 -4.48 44.65 5.29
N LEU A 93 -4.71 43.40 4.84
CA LEU A 93 -5.68 42.49 5.41
C LEU A 93 -5.13 41.59 6.54
N ASN A 94 -3.87 41.80 6.99
CA ASN A 94 -3.20 40.96 7.99
C ASN A 94 -3.23 39.48 7.65
N LEU A 95 -2.91 39.14 6.41
CA LEU A 95 -2.87 37.77 5.87
C LEU A 95 -1.42 37.32 5.65
N SER A 96 -1.15 36.03 5.85
CA SER A 96 0.07 35.40 5.39
C SER A 96 -0.08 34.98 3.93
N LEU A 97 0.84 35.39 3.07
CA LEU A 97 0.84 35.12 1.65
C LEU A 97 2.12 34.38 1.21
N ARG A 98 1.97 33.34 0.41
CA ARG A 98 3.07 32.62 -0.26
C ARG A 98 2.94 32.77 -1.77
N THR A 99 4.01 33.24 -2.40
CA THR A 99 4.10 33.48 -3.85
C THR A 99 5.20 32.67 -4.51
N ASP A 100 5.77 31.70 -3.79
CA ASP A 100 6.95 30.92 -4.15
C ASP A 100 6.65 29.67 -5.03
N TYR A 101 5.49 29.63 -5.67
CA TYR A 101 5.16 28.59 -6.64
C TYR A 101 5.98 28.75 -7.91
N THR A 102 6.62 27.67 -8.35
CA THR A 102 7.48 27.65 -9.55
C THR A 102 6.82 27.03 -10.76
N LYS A 103 6.09 25.94 -10.58
CA LYS A 103 5.42 25.19 -11.64
C LYS A 103 3.94 25.53 -11.75
N LEU A 104 3.26 25.60 -10.62
CA LEU A 104 1.84 25.96 -10.57
C LEU A 104 1.71 27.50 -10.58
N PRO A 105 0.91 28.11 -11.49
CA PRO A 105 0.63 29.53 -11.46
C PRO A 105 -0.33 29.89 -10.33
N ALA A 106 0.15 29.88 -9.09
CA ALA A 106 -0.68 30.01 -7.91
C ALA A 106 -0.03 30.85 -6.82
N ILE A 107 -0.87 31.28 -5.85
CA ILE A 107 -0.47 31.80 -4.56
C ILE A 107 -1.25 31.07 -3.48
N TYR A 108 -0.70 31.03 -2.26
CA TYR A 108 -1.44 30.55 -1.10
C TYR A 108 -1.58 31.66 -0.07
N VAL A 109 -2.79 31.89 0.39
CA VAL A 109 -3.12 32.89 1.41
C VAL A 109 -3.82 32.24 2.58
N ASN A 110 -3.45 32.62 3.81
CA ASN A 110 -4.11 32.16 5.03
C ASN A 110 -4.23 33.26 6.07
N GLY A 111 -5.25 33.13 6.92
CA GLY A 111 -5.54 34.05 7.99
C GLY A 111 -6.97 33.92 8.47
N SER A 112 -7.58 35.02 8.94
CA SER A 112 -9.00 35.04 9.30
C SER A 112 -9.85 34.78 8.05
N ARG A 113 -10.95 34.02 8.21
CA ARG A 113 -11.82 33.67 7.10
C ARG A 113 -12.33 34.90 6.33
N THR A 114 -12.81 35.90 7.06
CA THR A 114 -13.37 37.12 6.47
C THR A 114 -12.34 37.82 5.59
N ASN A 115 -11.10 37.98 6.10
CA ASN A 115 -10.04 38.66 5.37
C ASN A 115 -9.57 37.84 4.16
N VAL A 116 -9.52 36.50 4.27
CA VAL A 116 -9.17 35.62 3.14
C VAL A 116 -10.24 35.68 2.06
N GLU A 117 -11.53 35.65 2.41
CA GLU A 117 -12.64 35.79 1.46
C GLU A 117 -12.63 37.17 0.76
N GLU A 118 -12.32 38.24 1.48
CA GLU A 118 -12.13 39.57 0.91
C GLU A 118 -10.95 39.61 -0.07
N PHE A 119 -9.80 39.09 0.35
CA PHE A 119 -8.61 38.95 -0.51
C PHE A 119 -8.92 38.19 -1.81
N VAL A 120 -9.63 37.07 -1.72
CA VAL A 120 -10.04 36.27 -2.86
C VAL A 120 -10.94 37.05 -3.80
N ASN A 121 -11.94 37.79 -3.28
CA ASN A 121 -12.85 38.59 -4.08
C ASN A 121 -12.14 39.71 -4.84
N ILE A 122 -11.25 40.46 -4.16
CA ILE A 122 -10.43 41.49 -4.80
C ILE A 122 -9.50 40.88 -5.86
N THR A 123 -8.87 39.74 -5.55
CA THR A 123 -7.97 39.04 -6.49
C THR A 123 -8.73 38.58 -7.74
N LYS A 124 -9.93 38.00 -7.59
CA LYS A 124 -10.79 37.60 -8.71
C LYS A 124 -11.21 38.75 -9.60
N SER A 125 -11.43 39.94 -9.04
CA SER A 125 -11.81 41.12 -9.83
C SER A 125 -10.64 41.74 -10.61
N SER A 126 -9.41 41.50 -10.16
CA SER A 126 -8.21 42.13 -10.71
C SER A 126 -7.34 41.19 -11.56
N TYR A 127 -7.52 39.89 -11.43
CA TYR A 127 -6.69 38.87 -12.09
C TYR A 127 -7.55 37.76 -12.69
N ASN A 128 -7.03 37.09 -13.73
CA ASN A 128 -7.67 35.93 -14.33
C ASN A 128 -7.42 34.70 -13.44
N VAL A 129 -8.29 34.46 -12.49
CA VAL A 129 -8.29 33.30 -11.58
C VAL A 129 -9.01 32.13 -12.24
N SER A 130 -8.33 31.01 -12.36
CA SER A 130 -8.91 29.77 -12.91
C SER A 130 -9.62 28.95 -11.81
N ASP A 131 -9.07 28.91 -10.57
CA ASP A 131 -9.65 28.15 -9.48
C ASP A 131 -9.26 28.75 -8.12
N VAL A 132 -10.08 28.44 -7.09
CA VAL A 132 -9.82 28.78 -5.68
C VAL A 132 -10.05 27.54 -4.85
N VAL A 133 -8.94 26.98 -4.35
CA VAL A 133 -8.96 25.70 -3.65
C VAL A 133 -8.80 25.94 -2.15
N PRO A 134 -9.85 25.73 -1.35
CA PRO A 134 -9.78 25.87 0.11
C PRO A 134 -8.98 24.72 0.74
N GLY A 135 -8.37 25.00 1.88
CA GLY A 135 -7.66 24.01 2.68
C GLY A 135 -6.15 24.27 2.73
N TRP A 136 -5.37 23.19 2.89
CA TRP A 136 -3.92 23.30 2.93
C TRP A 136 -3.37 23.70 1.55
N GLN A 137 -2.25 24.41 1.56
CA GLN A 137 -1.57 24.84 0.35
C GLN A 137 -1.34 23.67 -0.64
N LEU A 138 -1.67 23.88 -1.90
CA LEU A 138 -1.43 22.86 -2.93
C LEU A 138 0.07 22.57 -3.09
N PRO A 139 0.44 21.35 -3.52
CA PRO A 139 1.82 21.08 -3.92
C PRO A 139 2.18 21.88 -5.19
N ASP A 140 3.47 22.17 -5.39
CA ASP A 140 3.96 22.84 -6.58
C ASP A 140 4.23 21.83 -7.71
N SER A 141 3.14 21.28 -8.27
CA SER A 141 3.19 20.29 -9.33
C SER A 141 2.13 20.60 -10.39
N GLU A 142 2.50 20.47 -11.66
CA GLU A 142 1.55 20.68 -12.75
C GLU A 142 0.44 19.63 -12.74
N GLY A 143 -0.76 20.02 -13.17
CA GLY A 143 -1.89 19.11 -13.32
C GLY A 143 -2.58 18.66 -12.03
N VAL A 144 -2.12 19.08 -10.83
CA VAL A 144 -2.73 18.68 -9.54
C VAL A 144 -4.14 19.21 -9.35
N ASN A 145 -4.49 20.30 -10.02
CA ASN A 145 -5.77 21.00 -9.85
C ASN A 145 -6.98 20.19 -10.34
N ASP A 146 -6.79 19.40 -11.41
CA ASP A 146 -7.85 18.61 -12.04
C ASP A 146 -7.60 17.10 -11.93
N TYR A 147 -6.45 16.73 -11.37
CA TYR A 147 -6.05 15.35 -11.26
C TYR A 147 -6.83 14.62 -10.17
N ILE A 148 -7.48 13.54 -10.52
CA ILE A 148 -8.21 12.66 -9.59
C ILE A 148 -7.63 11.26 -9.50
N ASN A 149 -6.44 11.05 -10.06
CA ASN A 149 -5.68 9.80 -10.00
C ASN A 149 -6.50 8.60 -10.51
N TRP A 150 -6.94 8.69 -11.78
CA TRP A 150 -7.84 7.73 -12.44
C TRP A 150 -7.31 6.30 -12.45
N GLU A 151 -6.00 6.13 -12.58
CA GLU A 151 -5.29 4.87 -12.69
C GLU A 151 -5.27 4.06 -11.40
N HIS A 152 -5.61 4.68 -10.28
CA HIS A 152 -5.74 4.00 -8.99
C HIS A 152 -7.18 3.99 -8.50
N PRO A 153 -7.65 2.86 -7.89
CA PRO A 153 -8.96 2.76 -7.28
C PRO A 153 -9.23 3.84 -6.21
N PRO A 154 -10.49 4.18 -5.92
CA PRO A 154 -10.81 5.41 -5.17
C PRO A 154 -10.76 5.27 -3.64
N MET A 155 -10.82 4.05 -3.05
CA MET A 155 -11.08 3.89 -1.62
C MET A 155 -10.07 4.57 -0.70
N GLY A 156 -8.76 4.49 -1.01
CA GLY A 156 -7.75 5.19 -0.21
C GLY A 156 -7.91 6.72 -0.26
N LYS A 157 -8.26 7.25 -1.43
CA LYS A 157 -8.53 8.68 -1.62
C LYS A 157 -9.78 9.13 -0.86
N TYR A 158 -10.81 8.28 -0.80
CA TYR A 158 -12.02 8.56 0.00
C TYR A 158 -11.72 8.60 1.50
N LEU A 159 -10.84 7.73 2.01
CA LEU A 159 -10.45 7.78 3.42
C LEU A 159 -9.65 9.05 3.74
N ILE A 160 -8.76 9.49 2.84
CA ILE A 160 -8.04 10.76 2.98
C ILE A 160 -9.05 11.93 2.95
N ALA A 161 -9.99 11.95 2.00
CA ALA A 161 -11.03 12.97 1.92
C ALA A 161 -11.94 12.98 3.16
N LEU A 162 -12.31 11.81 3.68
CA LEU A 162 -13.07 11.67 4.92
C LEU A 162 -12.31 12.26 6.11
N SER A 163 -11.01 12.04 6.18
CA SER A 163 -10.15 12.63 7.22
C SER A 163 -10.10 14.15 7.10
N MET A 164 -10.01 14.70 5.88
CA MET A 164 -10.11 16.16 5.64
C MET A 164 -11.48 16.72 6.07
N LEU A 165 -12.56 15.99 5.79
CA LEU A 165 -13.92 16.40 6.15
C LEU A 165 -14.14 16.44 7.66
N ILE A 166 -13.55 15.50 8.41
CA ILE A 166 -13.76 15.36 9.86
C ILE A 166 -12.77 16.20 10.67
N ALA A 167 -11.49 16.19 10.29
CA ALA A 167 -10.41 16.76 11.07
C ALA A 167 -9.83 18.05 10.47
N GLY A 168 -9.97 18.26 9.17
CA GLY A 168 -9.44 19.40 8.42
C GLY A 168 -8.40 19.00 7.39
N ASP A 169 -8.12 19.90 6.46
CA ASP A 169 -7.14 19.71 5.40
C ASP A 169 -5.75 20.08 5.93
N SER A 170 -5.00 19.09 6.42
CA SER A 170 -3.64 19.25 6.93
C SER A 170 -2.85 17.94 6.78
N PRO A 171 -1.52 18.00 6.56
CA PRO A 171 -0.68 16.81 6.42
C PRO A 171 -0.83 15.79 7.54
N LEU A 172 -1.00 16.23 8.78
CA LEU A 172 -1.19 15.33 9.92
C LEU A 172 -2.52 14.57 9.83
N TYR A 173 -3.57 15.21 9.33
CA TYR A 173 -4.89 14.63 9.24
C TYR A 173 -5.01 13.69 8.03
N TRP A 174 -4.37 14.00 6.90
CA TRP A 174 -4.36 13.10 5.73
C TRP A 174 -3.82 11.71 6.06
N ARG A 175 -2.88 11.63 7.01
CA ARG A 175 -2.15 10.43 7.41
C ARG A 175 -2.89 9.58 8.45
N ILE A 176 -3.92 10.13 9.12
CA ILE A 176 -4.69 9.38 10.14
C ILE A 176 -5.20 8.04 9.62
N PRO A 177 -5.84 7.94 8.44
CA PRO A 177 -6.36 6.66 7.98
C PRO A 177 -5.27 5.60 7.83
N VAL A 178 -4.15 5.89 7.19
CA VAL A 178 -3.07 4.91 7.00
C VAL A 178 -2.39 4.54 8.32
N ILE A 179 -2.28 5.47 9.27
CA ILE A 179 -1.78 5.20 10.63
C ILE A 179 -2.68 4.17 11.33
N VAL A 180 -4.01 4.34 11.25
CA VAL A 180 -4.98 3.38 11.83
C VAL A 180 -4.78 1.99 11.22
N PHE A 181 -4.58 1.88 9.90
CA PHE A 181 -4.31 0.62 9.22
C PHE A 181 -2.94 0.03 9.61
N GLY A 182 -1.92 0.86 9.87
CA GLY A 182 -0.62 0.43 10.37
C GLY A 182 -0.69 -0.16 11.78
N VAL A 183 -1.43 0.50 12.67
CA VAL A 183 -1.70 -0.01 14.03
C VAL A 183 -2.46 -1.34 13.98
N ALA A 184 -3.50 -1.42 13.16
CA ALA A 184 -4.28 -2.65 12.96
C ALA A 184 -3.43 -3.78 12.36
N SER A 185 -2.51 -3.46 11.43
CA SER A 185 -1.55 -4.43 10.87
C SER A 185 -0.62 -4.97 11.94
N THR A 186 -0.12 -4.13 12.84
CA THR A 186 0.74 -4.52 13.96
C THR A 186 0.02 -5.51 14.89
N VAL A 187 -1.24 -5.21 15.21
CA VAL A 187 -2.08 -6.12 16.02
C VAL A 187 -2.34 -7.43 15.29
N LEU A 188 -2.59 -7.40 13.98
CA LEU A 188 -2.80 -8.62 13.19
C LEU A 188 -1.54 -9.48 13.10
N VAL A 189 -0.34 -8.89 12.93
CA VAL A 189 0.94 -9.64 12.99
C VAL A 189 1.09 -10.34 14.34
N PHE A 190 0.79 -9.65 15.45
CA PHE A 190 0.78 -10.23 16.78
C PHE A 190 -0.19 -11.43 16.86
N LEU A 191 -1.44 -11.25 16.45
CA LEU A 191 -2.48 -12.28 16.51
C LEU A 191 -2.15 -13.49 15.63
N VAL A 192 -1.60 -13.27 14.45
CA VAL A 192 -1.14 -14.34 13.55
C VAL A 192 -0.06 -15.16 14.22
N LEU A 193 1.00 -14.52 14.71
CA LEU A 193 2.11 -15.21 15.35
C LEU A 193 1.70 -15.92 16.66
N GLU A 194 0.86 -15.28 17.48
CA GLU A 194 0.32 -15.91 18.70
C GLU A 194 -0.52 -17.14 18.36
N GLN A 195 -1.35 -17.06 17.32
CA GLN A 195 -2.17 -18.20 16.90
C GLN A 195 -1.34 -19.34 16.28
N LEU A 196 -0.29 -19.02 15.51
CA LEU A 196 0.58 -20.01 14.88
C LEU A 196 1.45 -20.76 15.89
N SER A 197 1.95 -20.06 16.92
CA SER A 197 2.92 -20.59 17.88
C SER A 197 2.34 -20.94 19.24
N GLY A 198 1.16 -20.41 19.59
CA GLY A 198 0.64 -20.43 20.95
C GLY A 198 1.40 -19.50 21.93
N SER A 199 2.42 -18.77 21.45
CA SER A 199 3.31 -17.92 22.24
C SER A 199 3.00 -16.44 22.11
N VAL A 200 2.57 -15.83 23.21
CA VAL A 200 2.34 -14.38 23.32
C VAL A 200 3.66 -13.61 23.14
N VAL A 201 4.78 -14.16 23.63
CA VAL A 201 6.10 -13.55 23.52
C VAL A 201 6.56 -13.46 22.05
N LEU A 202 6.33 -14.52 21.28
CA LEU A 202 6.65 -14.53 19.86
C LEU A 202 5.81 -13.52 19.08
N GLY A 203 4.51 -13.46 19.39
CA GLY A 203 3.62 -12.45 18.82
C GLY A 203 4.10 -11.03 19.09
N LEU A 204 4.45 -10.73 20.35
CA LEU A 204 4.98 -9.43 20.75
C LEU A 204 6.30 -9.11 20.03
N ALA A 205 7.26 -10.04 20.01
CA ALA A 205 8.56 -9.82 19.36
C ALA A 205 8.40 -9.52 17.87
N GLY A 206 7.65 -10.36 17.14
CA GLY A 206 7.46 -10.19 15.69
C GLY A 206 6.71 -8.92 15.33
N SER A 207 5.64 -8.57 16.06
CA SER A 207 4.89 -7.35 15.81
C SER A 207 5.66 -6.08 16.17
N THR A 208 6.48 -6.12 17.21
CA THR A 208 7.36 -5.00 17.58
C THR A 208 8.43 -4.75 16.51
N ILE A 209 9.10 -5.79 16.04
CA ILE A 209 10.10 -5.64 14.97
C ILE A 209 9.44 -5.20 13.66
N PHE A 210 8.24 -5.70 13.34
CA PHE A 210 7.48 -5.27 12.17
C PHE A 210 7.20 -3.76 12.16
N ILE A 211 6.75 -3.17 13.28
CA ILE A 211 6.45 -1.72 13.31
C ILE A 211 7.69 -0.84 13.43
N LEU A 212 8.79 -1.39 13.97
CA LEU A 212 10.07 -0.69 14.03
C LEU A 212 10.83 -0.74 12.71
N ASP A 213 10.49 -1.66 11.83
CA ASP A 213 11.07 -1.75 10.48
C ASP A 213 10.87 -0.46 9.68
N THR A 214 11.92 0.01 9.03
CA THR A 214 11.93 1.31 8.33
C THR A 214 10.85 1.39 7.27
N MET A 215 10.66 0.34 6.47
CA MET A 215 9.62 0.24 5.44
C MET A 215 8.22 0.41 6.06
N SER A 216 7.90 -0.42 7.05
CA SER A 216 6.59 -0.42 7.71
C SER A 216 6.31 0.93 8.37
N ARG A 217 7.27 1.43 9.17
CA ARG A 217 7.15 2.71 9.87
C ARG A 217 6.95 3.88 8.91
N ALA A 218 7.75 3.96 7.84
CA ALA A 218 7.67 5.05 6.88
C ALA A 218 6.33 5.04 6.12
N ILE A 219 5.96 3.89 5.55
CA ILE A 219 4.79 3.79 4.68
C ILE A 219 3.48 3.95 5.44
N PHE A 220 3.39 3.47 6.68
CA PHE A 220 2.20 3.70 7.52
C PHE A 220 2.15 5.10 8.17
N SER A 221 3.17 5.95 7.96
CA SER A 221 3.21 7.32 8.46
C SER A 221 2.95 8.40 7.40
N ILE A 222 2.74 8.02 6.14
CA ILE A 222 2.49 8.92 5.00
C ILE A 222 1.22 8.51 4.25
N ALA A 223 0.49 9.47 3.69
CA ALA A 223 -0.82 9.25 3.07
C ALA A 223 -0.70 8.64 1.65
N ILE A 224 -0.15 7.43 1.55
CA ILE A 224 -0.06 6.67 0.31
C ILE A 224 -0.88 5.36 0.37
N LEU A 225 -1.17 4.78 -0.79
CA LEU A 225 -2.15 3.68 -0.91
C LEU A 225 -1.60 2.33 -0.44
N ASP A 226 -0.30 2.16 -0.42
CA ASP A 226 0.39 0.87 -0.19
C ASP A 226 0.20 0.32 1.23
N GLY A 227 0.10 1.19 2.23
CA GLY A 227 -0.16 0.80 3.62
C GLY A 227 -1.51 0.08 3.80
N TYR A 228 -2.55 0.52 3.09
CA TYR A 228 -3.85 -0.17 3.14
C TYR A 228 -3.77 -1.59 2.59
N VAL A 229 -3.03 -1.77 1.49
CA VAL A 229 -2.85 -3.08 0.86
C VAL A 229 -2.09 -4.04 1.77
N ALA A 230 -1.07 -3.56 2.47
CA ALA A 230 -0.32 -4.33 3.47
C ALA A 230 -1.22 -4.84 4.61
N PHE A 231 -2.14 -4.01 5.10
CA PHE A 231 -3.13 -4.42 6.09
C PHE A 231 -4.03 -5.56 5.59
N PHE A 232 -4.62 -5.42 4.40
CA PHE A 232 -5.48 -6.47 3.86
C PHE A 232 -4.72 -7.76 3.55
N THR A 233 -3.42 -7.67 3.30
CA THR A 233 -2.57 -8.84 3.10
C THR A 233 -2.44 -9.67 4.38
N VAL A 234 -2.12 -9.04 5.51
CA VAL A 234 -2.05 -9.77 6.78
C VAL A 234 -3.44 -10.17 7.30
N LEU A 235 -4.48 -9.39 7.02
CA LEU A 235 -5.87 -9.75 7.32
C LEU A 235 -6.28 -11.01 6.55
N GLY A 236 -5.96 -11.11 5.26
CA GLY A 236 -6.21 -12.28 4.44
C GLY A 236 -5.54 -13.54 5.02
N LEU A 237 -4.27 -13.45 5.41
CA LEU A 237 -3.56 -14.54 6.07
C LEU A 237 -4.24 -14.91 7.41
N TYR A 238 -4.58 -13.94 8.24
CA TYR A 238 -5.28 -14.18 9.52
C TYR A 238 -6.60 -14.92 9.31
N LEU A 239 -7.41 -14.48 8.35
CA LEU A 239 -8.70 -15.11 8.04
C LEU A 239 -8.51 -16.56 7.55
N VAL A 240 -7.51 -16.82 6.71
CA VAL A 240 -7.18 -18.18 6.24
C VAL A 240 -6.76 -19.08 7.40
N ILE A 241 -5.91 -18.61 8.32
CA ILE A 241 -5.50 -19.37 9.51
C ILE A 241 -6.71 -19.70 10.39
N ARG A 242 -7.72 -18.81 10.39
CA ARG A 242 -9.01 -19.04 11.09
C ARG A 242 -9.99 -19.92 10.30
N GLY A 243 -9.61 -20.42 9.13
CA GLY A 243 -10.48 -21.24 8.25
C GLY A 243 -11.54 -20.43 7.49
N ARG A 244 -11.48 -19.10 7.53
CA ARG A 244 -12.47 -18.17 6.94
C ARG A 244 -12.06 -17.78 5.50
N TYR A 245 -11.99 -18.76 4.60
CA TYR A 245 -11.46 -18.55 3.24
C TYR A 245 -12.32 -17.64 2.36
N ARG A 246 -13.67 -17.66 2.54
CA ARG A 246 -14.57 -16.79 1.77
C ARG A 246 -14.39 -15.32 2.15
N GLU A 247 -14.28 -15.05 3.44
CA GLU A 247 -14.03 -13.70 3.95
C GLU A 247 -12.61 -13.22 3.58
N ALA A 248 -11.63 -14.13 3.49
CA ALA A 248 -10.31 -13.80 2.97
C ALA A 248 -10.38 -13.40 1.48
N LEU A 249 -11.23 -14.03 0.67
CA LEU A 249 -11.45 -13.65 -0.72
C LEU A 249 -12.10 -12.27 -0.83
N ILE A 250 -13.11 -11.98 -0.01
CA ILE A 250 -13.74 -10.66 0.05
C ILE A 250 -12.70 -9.61 0.48
N ALA A 251 -11.91 -9.88 1.53
CA ALA A 251 -10.87 -8.96 1.99
C ALA A 251 -9.83 -8.67 0.90
N SER A 252 -9.42 -9.68 0.11
CA SER A 252 -8.48 -9.48 -1.00
C SER A 252 -9.09 -8.66 -2.14
N THR A 253 -10.39 -8.83 -2.40
CA THR A 253 -11.11 -8.03 -3.40
C THR A 253 -11.23 -6.57 -2.95
N VAL A 254 -11.52 -6.35 -1.66
CA VAL A 254 -11.54 -5.01 -1.05
C VAL A 254 -10.16 -4.37 -1.08
N ALA A 255 -9.08 -5.13 -0.84
CA ALA A 255 -7.71 -4.63 -0.98
C ALA A 255 -7.46 -4.03 -2.37
N GLY A 256 -8.00 -4.67 -3.41
CA GLY A 256 -7.97 -4.19 -4.78
C GLY A 256 -8.61 -2.81 -4.98
N LEU A 257 -9.58 -2.41 -4.14
CA LEU A 257 -10.23 -1.10 -4.21
C LEU A 257 -9.34 0.05 -3.67
N PHE A 258 -8.27 -0.28 -2.96
CA PHE A 258 -7.25 0.70 -2.53
C PHE A 258 -6.13 0.84 -3.56
N LYS A 259 -5.64 -0.29 -4.06
CA LYS A 259 -4.64 -0.35 -5.12
C LYS A 259 -4.77 -1.70 -5.84
N ALA A 260 -4.63 -1.73 -7.15
CA ALA A 260 -4.82 -2.96 -7.95
C ALA A 260 -3.93 -4.12 -7.49
N THR A 261 -2.71 -3.83 -6.98
CA THR A 261 -1.81 -4.84 -6.40
C THR A 261 -2.38 -5.55 -5.15
N GLY A 262 -3.41 -4.99 -4.53
CA GLY A 262 -4.17 -5.66 -3.47
C GLY A 262 -4.80 -6.98 -3.91
N LEU A 263 -5.12 -7.14 -5.20
CA LEU A 263 -5.62 -8.39 -5.76
C LEU A 263 -4.61 -9.55 -5.71
N PHE A 264 -3.32 -9.28 -5.50
CA PHE A 264 -2.33 -10.35 -5.34
C PHE A 264 -2.60 -11.22 -4.10
N VAL A 265 -3.28 -10.68 -3.10
CA VAL A 265 -3.76 -11.44 -1.93
C VAL A 265 -4.76 -12.53 -2.34
N ALA A 266 -5.49 -12.35 -3.45
CA ALA A 266 -6.42 -13.35 -3.95
C ALA A 266 -5.71 -14.61 -4.47
N ILE A 267 -4.47 -14.52 -4.96
CA ILE A 267 -3.72 -15.66 -5.51
C ILE A 267 -3.66 -16.82 -4.51
N PRO A 268 -3.09 -16.65 -3.30
CA PRO A 268 -3.05 -17.73 -2.31
C PRO A 268 -4.45 -18.18 -1.85
N VAL A 269 -5.40 -17.25 -1.74
CA VAL A 269 -6.77 -17.57 -1.29
C VAL A 269 -7.50 -18.43 -2.30
N ILE A 270 -7.42 -18.11 -3.59
CA ILE A 270 -8.00 -18.88 -4.70
C ILE A 270 -7.43 -20.31 -4.71
N ILE A 271 -6.11 -20.45 -4.58
CA ILE A 271 -5.44 -21.77 -4.53
C ILE A 271 -5.97 -22.59 -3.34
N LEU A 272 -6.15 -21.98 -2.18
CA LEU A 272 -6.67 -22.68 -1.00
C LEU A 272 -8.15 -23.05 -1.12
N LEU A 273 -8.97 -22.17 -1.68
CA LEU A 273 -10.38 -22.46 -1.97
C LEU A 273 -10.52 -23.61 -2.97
N ALA A 274 -9.78 -23.55 -4.08
CA ALA A 274 -9.76 -24.60 -5.10
C ALA A 274 -9.32 -25.94 -4.50
N ARG A 275 -8.20 -25.95 -3.74
CA ARG A 275 -7.71 -27.15 -3.06
C ARG A 275 -8.74 -27.75 -2.10
N ASN A 276 -9.42 -26.89 -1.31
CA ASN A 276 -10.43 -27.36 -0.38
C ASN A 276 -11.64 -27.97 -1.13
N HIS A 277 -12.11 -27.32 -2.17
CA HIS A 277 -13.21 -27.84 -3.00
C HIS A 277 -12.86 -29.18 -3.62
N THR A 278 -11.70 -29.28 -4.30
CA THR A 278 -11.23 -30.51 -4.94
C THR A 278 -11.10 -31.67 -3.95
N LYS A 279 -10.65 -31.39 -2.72
CA LYS A 279 -10.61 -32.43 -1.67
C LYS A 279 -11.99 -32.89 -1.23
N LEU A 280 -12.96 -32.00 -1.09
CA LEU A 280 -14.32 -32.33 -0.68
C LEU A 280 -15.05 -33.19 -1.75
N THR A 281 -14.71 -32.97 -3.02
CA THR A 281 -15.30 -33.68 -4.15
C THR A 281 -14.50 -34.93 -4.60
N ASN A 282 -13.39 -35.25 -3.91
CA ASN A 282 -12.42 -36.28 -4.34
C ASN A 282 -11.94 -36.06 -5.78
N GLY A 283 -11.84 -34.81 -6.21
CA GLY A 283 -11.46 -34.41 -7.56
C GLY A 283 -9.97 -34.63 -7.86
N ASN A 284 -9.63 -34.59 -9.11
CA ASN A 284 -8.29 -34.73 -9.65
C ASN A 284 -7.61 -33.36 -9.93
N LEU A 285 -6.47 -33.36 -10.62
CA LEU A 285 -5.74 -32.16 -11.00
C LEU A 285 -6.54 -31.22 -11.92
N LEU A 286 -7.31 -31.77 -12.86
CA LEU A 286 -8.15 -30.99 -13.78
C LEU A 286 -9.26 -30.29 -13.00
N ASP A 287 -9.88 -30.97 -12.03
CA ASP A 287 -10.87 -30.36 -11.14
C ASP A 287 -10.26 -29.22 -10.33
N PHE A 288 -9.04 -29.39 -9.85
CA PHE A 288 -8.33 -28.31 -9.14
C PHE A 288 -8.11 -27.10 -10.06
N ILE A 289 -7.61 -27.32 -11.29
CA ILE A 289 -7.39 -26.24 -12.28
C ILE A 289 -8.73 -25.55 -12.61
N TYR A 290 -9.78 -26.33 -12.83
CA TYR A 290 -11.12 -25.80 -13.07
C TYR A 290 -11.58 -24.90 -11.91
N GLN A 291 -11.40 -25.33 -10.66
CA GLN A 291 -11.77 -24.54 -9.50
C GLN A 291 -10.93 -23.26 -9.37
N VAL A 292 -9.64 -23.28 -9.70
CA VAL A 292 -8.79 -22.08 -9.73
C VAL A 292 -9.36 -21.08 -10.74
N ILE A 293 -9.77 -21.52 -11.92
CA ILE A 293 -10.38 -20.66 -12.94
C ILE A 293 -11.71 -20.08 -12.44
N VAL A 294 -12.58 -20.92 -11.88
CA VAL A 294 -13.89 -20.48 -11.35
C VAL A 294 -13.74 -19.43 -10.26
N TYR A 295 -12.90 -19.69 -9.24
CA TYR A 295 -12.67 -18.71 -8.17
C TYR A 295 -11.94 -17.47 -8.67
N GLY A 296 -11.08 -17.59 -9.67
CA GLY A 296 -10.46 -16.45 -10.36
C GLY A 296 -11.50 -15.55 -11.03
N LEU A 297 -12.42 -16.13 -11.80
CA LEU A 297 -13.51 -15.40 -12.44
C LEU A 297 -14.46 -14.76 -11.43
N ILE A 298 -14.82 -15.46 -10.35
CA ILE A 298 -15.61 -14.91 -9.25
C ILE A 298 -14.90 -13.68 -8.64
N THR A 299 -13.60 -13.77 -8.40
CA THR A 299 -12.81 -12.68 -7.83
C THR A 299 -12.79 -11.46 -8.75
N ILE A 300 -12.55 -11.66 -10.05
CA ILE A 300 -12.52 -10.57 -11.04
C ILE A 300 -13.91 -9.92 -11.15
N THR A 301 -14.97 -10.72 -11.23
CA THR A 301 -16.36 -10.21 -11.32
C THR A 301 -16.72 -9.41 -10.07
N LEU A 302 -16.41 -9.93 -8.88
CA LEU A 302 -16.64 -9.25 -7.62
C LEU A 302 -15.83 -7.94 -7.54
N TYR A 303 -14.57 -7.96 -7.96
CA TYR A 303 -13.73 -6.76 -8.00
C TYR A 303 -14.29 -5.69 -8.92
N ILE A 304 -14.65 -6.04 -10.15
CA ILE A 304 -15.22 -5.07 -11.12
C ILE A 304 -16.54 -4.51 -10.57
N GLY A 305 -17.41 -5.34 -10.02
CA GLY A 305 -18.67 -4.91 -9.42
C GLY A 305 -18.46 -3.93 -8.26
N LEU A 306 -17.58 -4.28 -7.31
CA LEU A 306 -17.27 -3.41 -6.17
C LEU A 306 -16.55 -2.13 -6.61
N LEU A 307 -15.64 -2.21 -7.59
CA LEU A 307 -14.95 -1.04 -8.14
C LEU A 307 -15.94 -0.09 -8.82
N THR A 308 -16.91 -0.61 -9.57
CA THR A 308 -17.96 0.18 -10.20
C THR A 308 -18.81 0.91 -9.15
N ILE A 309 -19.21 0.19 -8.09
CA ILE A 309 -19.99 0.79 -6.98
C ILE A 309 -19.15 1.87 -6.27
N ALA A 310 -17.92 1.56 -5.90
CA ALA A 310 -17.02 2.51 -5.25
C ALA A 310 -16.72 3.74 -6.13
N SER A 311 -16.70 3.56 -7.44
CA SER A 311 -16.46 4.65 -8.39
C SER A 311 -17.73 5.41 -8.80
N ALA A 312 -18.91 5.08 -8.26
CA ALA A 312 -20.16 5.67 -8.70
C ALA A 312 -20.17 7.23 -8.75
N PRO A 313 -19.66 7.97 -7.74
CA PRO A 313 -19.55 9.42 -7.83
C PRO A 313 -18.64 9.90 -8.97
N ILE A 314 -17.52 9.20 -9.19
CA ILE A 314 -16.56 9.49 -10.26
C ILE A 314 -17.20 9.20 -11.62
N ILE A 315 -17.92 8.08 -11.75
CA ILE A 315 -18.66 7.71 -12.98
C ILE A 315 -19.73 8.76 -13.30
N TYR A 316 -20.46 9.24 -12.30
CA TYR A 316 -21.45 10.30 -12.47
C TYR A 316 -20.81 11.60 -12.99
N TYR A 317 -19.63 11.96 -12.46
CA TYR A 317 -18.92 13.18 -12.84
C TYR A 317 -18.33 13.13 -14.25
N MET A 318 -17.65 12.04 -14.65
CA MET A 318 -16.92 11.97 -15.92
C MET A 318 -17.63 11.19 -17.04
N GLY A 319 -18.71 10.48 -16.71
CA GLY A 319 -19.40 9.54 -17.59
C GLY A 319 -18.77 8.15 -17.63
N TYR A 320 -19.62 7.13 -17.80
CA TYR A 320 -19.22 5.72 -17.76
C TYR A 320 -18.14 5.36 -18.80
N SER A 321 -18.25 5.89 -20.02
CA SER A 321 -17.29 5.61 -21.10
C SER A 321 -15.87 6.11 -20.77
N ASN A 322 -15.77 7.32 -20.22
CA ASN A 322 -14.48 7.87 -19.80
C ASN A 322 -13.91 7.11 -18.61
N TRP A 323 -14.74 6.78 -17.62
CA TRP A 323 -14.32 5.97 -16.50
C TRP A 323 -13.78 4.60 -16.95
N LEU A 324 -14.48 3.90 -17.83
CA LEU A 324 -14.05 2.63 -18.40
C LEU A 324 -12.69 2.77 -19.10
N LYS A 325 -12.56 3.81 -19.93
CA LYS A 325 -11.33 4.09 -20.69
C LYS A 325 -10.13 4.42 -19.80
N TYR A 326 -10.30 5.30 -18.82
CA TYR A 326 -9.17 5.82 -18.02
C TYR A 326 -8.93 5.05 -16.73
N SER A 327 -9.99 4.64 -16.02
CA SER A 327 -9.87 4.01 -14.69
C SER A 327 -9.78 2.49 -14.75
N LEU A 328 -10.40 1.81 -15.71
CA LEU A 328 -10.32 0.35 -15.81
C LEU A 328 -9.28 -0.08 -16.85
N ILE A 329 -9.48 0.26 -18.12
CA ILE A 329 -8.57 -0.14 -19.20
C ILE A 329 -7.26 0.64 -19.11
N GLY A 330 -7.33 1.94 -18.91
CA GLY A 330 -6.18 2.81 -18.76
C GLY A 330 -5.29 2.45 -17.57
N SER A 331 -5.90 2.05 -16.45
CA SER A 331 -5.17 1.55 -15.27
C SER A 331 -4.32 0.33 -15.60
N ILE A 332 -4.87 -0.65 -16.33
CA ILE A 332 -4.13 -1.85 -16.74
C ILE A 332 -2.94 -1.45 -17.63
N GLY A 333 -3.18 -0.64 -18.66
CA GLY A 333 -2.12 -0.14 -19.53
C GLY A 333 -1.06 0.66 -18.79
N TRP A 334 -1.48 1.52 -17.87
CA TRP A 334 -0.58 2.30 -17.03
C TRP A 334 0.29 1.42 -16.13
N HIS A 335 -0.26 0.39 -15.50
CA HIS A 335 0.49 -0.51 -14.63
C HIS A 335 1.42 -1.45 -15.39
N LEU A 336 1.10 -1.82 -16.62
CA LEU A 336 1.93 -2.70 -17.45
C LEU A 336 2.98 -1.94 -18.28
N SER A 337 2.91 -0.60 -18.37
CA SER A 337 3.89 0.20 -19.13
C SER A 337 5.12 0.54 -18.28
N THR A 338 6.25 0.68 -18.95
CA THR A 338 7.47 1.31 -18.39
C THR A 338 7.31 2.83 -18.46
N LYS A 339 7.32 3.51 -17.31
CA LYS A 339 6.90 4.92 -17.21
C LYS A 339 8.04 5.91 -17.35
N CYS A 340 9.21 5.56 -16.88
CA CYS A 340 10.32 6.49 -16.80
C CYS A 340 11.65 5.74 -16.86
N THR A 341 12.46 6.06 -17.87
CA THR A 341 13.77 5.44 -18.09
C THR A 341 14.88 6.49 -18.34
N THR A 342 14.54 7.79 -18.29
CA THR A 342 15.49 8.87 -18.54
C THR A 342 16.24 9.28 -17.26
N PRO A 343 17.42 9.91 -17.37
CA PRO A 343 18.08 10.51 -16.21
C PRO A 343 17.14 11.47 -15.46
N GLY A 344 17.09 11.35 -14.13
CA GLY A 344 16.18 12.12 -13.29
C GLY A 344 14.88 11.39 -12.90
N CYS A 345 14.62 10.20 -13.47
CA CYS A 345 13.53 9.35 -13.01
C CYS A 345 13.78 8.80 -11.60
N PRO A 346 12.70 8.58 -10.82
CA PRO A 346 12.82 7.85 -9.57
C PRO A 346 13.41 6.46 -9.80
N ILE A 347 14.25 6.00 -8.87
CA ILE A 347 14.90 4.69 -8.95
C ILE A 347 13.83 3.60 -8.88
N SER A 348 13.73 2.79 -9.94
CA SER A 348 12.89 1.59 -9.95
C SER A 348 13.65 0.38 -9.44
N SER A 349 12.96 -0.55 -8.80
CA SER A 349 13.51 -1.79 -8.27
C SER A 349 12.71 -3.01 -8.71
N ALA A 350 13.40 -4.11 -8.99
CA ALA A 350 12.74 -5.39 -9.24
C ALA A 350 12.25 -6.02 -7.93
N PRO A 351 11.24 -6.91 -7.96
CA PRO A 351 10.72 -7.52 -6.74
C PRO A 351 11.76 -8.27 -5.88
N TRP A 352 12.81 -8.79 -6.48
CA TRP A 352 13.91 -9.46 -5.78
C TRP A 352 14.91 -8.50 -5.13
N ASP A 353 15.03 -7.25 -5.61
CA ASP A 353 15.89 -6.23 -5.04
C ASP A 353 15.44 -5.83 -3.63
N TRP A 354 14.15 -5.98 -3.32
CA TRP A 354 13.55 -5.58 -2.06
C TRP A 354 14.10 -6.33 -0.84
N PHE A 355 14.62 -7.54 -1.06
CA PHE A 355 15.17 -8.38 0.02
C PHE A 355 16.61 -8.06 0.38
N ILE A 356 17.30 -7.32 -0.46
CA ILE A 356 18.70 -6.94 -0.26
C ILE A 356 18.92 -5.42 -0.17
N GLY A 357 17.83 -4.64 -0.11
CA GLY A 357 17.90 -3.18 -0.04
C GLY A 357 18.51 -2.52 -1.27
N HIS A 358 18.41 -3.17 -2.46
CA HIS A 358 18.96 -2.63 -3.70
C HIS A 358 17.93 -1.75 -4.41
N ASN A 359 18.39 -0.64 -5.01
CA ASN A 359 17.53 0.32 -5.72
C ASN A 359 16.34 0.82 -4.87
N SER A 360 16.59 1.14 -3.59
CA SER A 360 15.56 1.62 -2.68
C SER A 360 15.08 3.01 -3.06
N PHE A 361 13.78 3.21 -3.08
CA PHE A 361 13.15 4.49 -3.40
C PHE A 361 13.32 5.47 -2.24
N ALA A 362 13.81 6.68 -2.54
CA ALA A 362 13.93 7.77 -1.58
C ALA A 362 12.56 8.40 -1.31
N LEU A 363 11.96 8.09 -0.16
CA LEU A 363 10.68 8.68 0.25
C LEU A 363 10.83 10.14 0.67
N TYR A 364 11.92 10.46 1.37
CA TYR A 364 12.19 11.82 1.87
C TYR A 364 13.69 12.04 2.05
N ILE A 365 14.17 13.21 1.66
CA ILE A 365 15.55 13.64 1.89
C ILE A 365 15.52 14.74 2.95
N TYR A 366 16.15 14.48 4.10
CA TYR A 366 16.26 15.44 5.20
C TYR A 366 17.25 16.57 4.89
N PRO A 367 17.15 17.71 5.57
CA PRO A 367 18.07 18.83 5.37
C PRO A 367 19.55 18.51 5.64
N ASP A 368 19.83 17.50 6.49
CA ASP A 368 21.17 17.01 6.80
C ASP A 368 21.71 16.02 5.74
N GLY A 369 20.96 15.82 4.64
CA GLY A 369 21.32 14.91 3.55
C GLY A 369 20.97 13.44 3.79
N LYS A 370 20.47 13.07 4.98
CA LYS A 370 19.98 11.72 5.22
C LYS A 370 18.71 11.45 4.41
N THR A 371 18.56 10.21 3.98
CA THR A 371 17.42 9.77 3.20
C THR A 371 16.57 8.80 4.00
N LEU A 372 15.26 9.05 4.05
CA LEU A 372 14.27 8.05 4.45
C LEU A 372 13.96 7.22 3.21
N SER A 373 14.55 6.03 3.13
CA SER A 373 14.34 5.12 2.00
C SER A 373 13.22 4.14 2.29
N ALA A 374 12.49 3.74 1.23
CA ALA A 374 11.53 2.65 1.28
C ALA A 374 12.28 1.31 1.21
N GLU A 375 12.85 0.93 2.33
CA GLU A 375 13.56 -0.33 2.47
C GLU A 375 13.26 -0.97 3.82
N GLY A 376 13.08 -2.29 3.82
CA GLY A 376 13.03 -3.08 5.03
C GLY A 376 14.44 -3.26 5.63
N PHE A 377 14.50 -3.71 6.87
CA PHE A 377 15.79 -4.10 7.45
C PHE A 377 16.30 -5.36 6.73
N TYR A 378 17.08 -5.12 5.66
CA TYR A 378 17.42 -6.15 4.66
C TYR A 378 18.00 -7.45 5.24
N PRO A 379 18.78 -7.49 6.34
CA PRO A 379 19.23 -8.76 6.89
C PRO A 379 18.07 -9.67 7.33
N LEU A 380 17.01 -9.12 7.92
CA LEU A 380 15.82 -9.88 8.32
C LEU A 380 14.96 -10.24 7.12
N TRP A 381 14.81 -9.33 6.15
CA TRP A 381 14.06 -9.58 4.92
C TRP A 381 14.70 -10.66 4.07
N PHE A 382 16.02 -10.58 3.87
CA PHE A 382 16.80 -11.62 3.17
C PHE A 382 16.70 -12.97 3.88
N THR A 383 16.90 -13.00 5.20
CA THR A 383 16.74 -14.22 5.99
C THR A 383 15.33 -14.79 5.85
N SER A 384 14.29 -13.95 5.87
CA SER A 384 12.91 -14.39 5.73
C SER A 384 12.65 -15.09 4.40
N ILE A 385 13.10 -14.53 3.27
CA ILE A 385 12.87 -15.16 1.95
C ILE A 385 13.70 -16.43 1.78
N VAL A 386 14.94 -16.46 2.27
CA VAL A 386 15.78 -17.68 2.25
C VAL A 386 15.11 -18.78 3.06
N LEU A 387 14.65 -18.49 4.28
CA LEU A 387 13.94 -19.45 5.11
C LEU A 387 12.63 -19.91 4.44
N ALA A 388 11.89 -19.01 3.80
CA ALA A 388 10.68 -19.38 3.04
C ALA A 388 11.00 -20.44 1.98
N LEU A 389 12.05 -20.22 1.19
CA LEU A 389 12.46 -21.16 0.13
C LEU A 389 12.97 -22.47 0.71
N VAL A 390 13.83 -22.42 1.74
CA VAL A 390 14.41 -23.61 2.37
C VAL A 390 13.36 -24.49 3.03
N PHE A 391 12.35 -23.92 3.67
CA PHE A 391 11.30 -24.66 4.40
C PHE A 391 10.09 -25.04 3.56
N THR A 392 9.99 -24.58 2.30
CA THR A 392 8.88 -24.92 1.38
C THR A 392 8.62 -26.42 1.26
N PRO A 393 9.63 -27.32 1.17
CA PRO A 393 9.35 -28.76 1.05
C PRO A 393 8.62 -29.39 2.22
N LEU A 394 8.65 -28.78 3.42
CA LEU A 394 7.89 -29.28 4.57
C LEU A 394 6.39 -29.25 4.39
N VAL A 395 5.88 -28.45 3.48
CA VAL A 395 4.45 -28.41 3.13
C VAL A 395 3.97 -29.79 2.64
N TYR A 396 4.82 -30.51 1.92
CA TYR A 396 4.54 -31.88 1.47
C TYR A 396 4.59 -32.90 2.62
N ARG A 397 5.25 -32.58 3.74
CA ARG A 397 5.31 -33.42 4.94
C ARG A 397 4.17 -33.17 5.92
N GLY A 398 3.18 -32.32 5.56
CA GLY A 398 1.98 -32.10 6.36
C GLY A 398 2.01 -30.89 7.28
N TYR A 399 3.03 -30.03 7.19
CA TYR A 399 3.09 -28.74 7.92
C TYR A 399 2.13 -27.72 7.31
N ARG A 400 0.80 -27.97 7.48
CA ARG A 400 -0.27 -27.18 6.83
C ARG A 400 -0.21 -25.70 7.16
N VAL A 401 0.05 -25.36 8.41
CA VAL A 401 0.06 -23.97 8.90
C VAL A 401 1.24 -23.21 8.30
N LEU A 402 2.41 -23.83 8.27
CA LEU A 402 3.56 -23.31 7.54
C LEU A 402 3.22 -23.11 6.06
N GLY A 403 2.48 -24.07 5.47
CA GLY A 403 2.02 -24.00 4.09
C GLY A 403 1.14 -22.79 3.79
N TYR A 404 0.27 -22.37 4.70
CA TYR A 404 -0.54 -21.16 4.52
C TYR A 404 0.32 -19.90 4.49
N ASN A 405 1.25 -19.78 5.44
CA ASN A 405 2.15 -18.64 5.52
C ASN A 405 3.06 -18.52 4.27
N LEU A 406 3.69 -19.63 3.88
CA LEU A 406 4.56 -19.68 2.70
C LEU A 406 3.77 -19.39 1.41
N LEU A 407 2.57 -19.94 1.28
CA LEU A 407 1.72 -19.70 0.12
C LEU A 407 1.30 -18.23 0.01
N PHE A 408 1.00 -17.56 1.13
CA PHE A 408 0.73 -16.13 1.12
C PHE A 408 1.96 -15.33 0.73
N TYR A 409 3.09 -15.60 1.36
CA TYR A 409 4.32 -14.86 1.12
C TYR A 409 4.78 -14.96 -0.33
N LEU A 410 4.94 -16.20 -0.81
CA LEU A 410 5.40 -16.46 -2.18
C LEU A 410 4.31 -16.15 -3.22
N GLY A 411 3.03 -16.33 -2.89
CA GLY A 411 1.90 -16.03 -3.77
C GLY A 411 1.76 -14.52 -4.03
N VAL A 412 1.85 -13.68 -3.02
CA VAL A 412 1.82 -12.23 -3.20
C VAL A 412 3.07 -11.74 -3.95
N LEU A 413 4.26 -12.27 -3.59
CA LEU A 413 5.50 -11.97 -4.31
C LEU A 413 5.41 -12.36 -5.80
N SER A 414 4.82 -13.52 -6.10
CA SER A 414 4.64 -13.96 -7.49
C SER A 414 3.78 -12.99 -8.31
N GLY A 415 2.78 -12.35 -7.70
CA GLY A 415 2.00 -11.29 -8.35
C GLY A 415 2.87 -10.16 -8.87
N TYR A 416 3.79 -9.65 -8.04
CA TYR A 416 4.76 -8.60 -8.45
C TYR A 416 5.75 -9.09 -9.52
N ILE A 417 6.23 -10.32 -9.40
CA ILE A 417 7.13 -10.91 -10.41
C ILE A 417 6.41 -11.05 -11.76
N ILE A 418 5.16 -11.53 -11.75
CA ILE A 418 4.37 -11.71 -12.98
C ILE A 418 4.17 -10.36 -13.70
N ILE A 419 3.72 -9.32 -12.99
CA ILE A 419 3.55 -8.01 -13.64
C ILE A 419 4.89 -7.40 -14.08
N TRP A 420 6.00 -7.67 -13.39
CA TRP A 420 7.33 -7.29 -13.83
C TRP A 420 7.68 -7.94 -15.18
N ILE A 421 7.44 -9.25 -15.31
CA ILE A 421 7.68 -10.00 -16.54
C ILE A 421 6.79 -9.47 -17.67
N LEU A 422 5.53 -9.13 -17.37
CA LEU A 422 4.56 -8.61 -18.34
C LEU A 422 4.82 -7.15 -18.78
N GLY A 423 5.83 -6.46 -18.24
CA GLY A 423 6.24 -5.15 -18.70
C GLY A 423 6.26 -4.03 -17.66
N SER A 424 5.75 -4.26 -16.44
CA SER A 424 5.80 -3.28 -15.34
C SER A 424 7.22 -3.13 -14.78
N ARG A 425 8.14 -2.57 -15.59
CA ARG A 425 9.57 -2.42 -15.24
C ARG A 425 9.87 -1.25 -14.30
N THR A 426 8.90 -0.38 -14.06
CA THR A 426 9.01 0.76 -13.13
C THR A 426 8.25 0.48 -11.82
N GLN A 427 8.53 -0.66 -11.20
CA GLN A 427 8.10 -0.91 -9.82
C GLN A 427 9.03 -0.17 -8.85
N TYR A 428 8.48 0.24 -7.73
CA TYR A 428 9.23 0.95 -6.69
C TYR A 428 9.30 0.10 -5.42
N SER A 429 10.38 0.25 -4.66
CA SER A 429 10.59 -0.56 -3.46
C SER A 429 9.51 -0.37 -2.39
N PHE A 430 8.82 0.76 -2.34
CA PHE A 430 7.73 0.95 -1.37
C PHE A 430 6.51 0.02 -1.60
N TYR A 431 6.37 -0.59 -2.78
CA TYR A 431 5.38 -1.66 -3.00
C TYR A 431 5.64 -2.88 -2.11
N ALA A 432 6.89 -3.09 -1.72
CA ALA A 432 7.29 -4.20 -0.87
C ALA A 432 6.65 -4.17 0.53
N VAL A 433 6.12 -3.02 1.00
CA VAL A 433 5.40 -2.95 2.27
C VAL A 433 4.26 -3.97 2.36
N GLN A 434 3.66 -4.35 1.23
CA GLN A 434 2.67 -5.42 1.17
C GLN A 434 3.22 -6.77 1.65
N LEU A 435 4.50 -7.03 1.44
CA LEU A 435 5.18 -8.24 1.90
C LEU A 435 5.70 -8.13 3.34
N ALA A 436 5.84 -6.92 3.88
CA ALA A 436 6.43 -6.70 5.20
C ALA A 436 5.80 -7.55 6.32
N PRO A 437 4.46 -7.55 6.53
CA PRO A 437 3.87 -8.35 7.58
C PRO A 437 4.11 -9.86 7.37
N LEU A 438 4.11 -10.32 6.11
CA LEU A 438 4.34 -11.73 5.77
C LEU A 438 5.81 -12.12 6.01
N ALA A 439 6.75 -11.23 5.71
CA ALA A 439 8.17 -11.45 5.94
C ALA A 439 8.47 -11.67 7.44
N TYR A 440 7.90 -10.82 8.30
CA TYR A 440 8.10 -10.95 9.75
C TYR A 440 7.34 -12.14 10.34
N VAL A 441 6.11 -12.41 9.89
CA VAL A 441 5.39 -13.64 10.29
C VAL A 441 6.18 -14.88 9.89
N ASN A 442 6.68 -14.93 8.65
CA ASN A 442 7.48 -16.06 8.16
C ASN A 442 8.75 -16.27 8.97
N LEU A 443 9.53 -15.20 9.15
CA LEU A 443 10.79 -15.24 9.89
C LEU A 443 10.59 -15.77 11.31
N PHE A 444 9.72 -15.13 12.09
CA PHE A 444 9.52 -15.47 13.49
C PHE A 444 8.88 -16.85 13.68
N TYR A 445 7.96 -17.25 12.79
CA TYR A 445 7.33 -18.55 12.87
C TYR A 445 8.31 -19.70 12.54
N ILE A 446 9.16 -19.54 11.53
CA ILE A 446 10.18 -20.56 11.20
C ILE A 446 11.23 -20.65 12.31
N LEU A 447 11.70 -19.51 12.84
CA LEU A 447 12.62 -19.52 14.00
C LEU A 447 11.98 -20.24 15.19
N TYR A 448 10.73 -20.00 15.49
CA TYR A 448 10.00 -20.73 16.53
C TYR A 448 9.96 -22.24 16.23
N LEU A 449 9.60 -22.65 15.03
CA LEU A 449 9.57 -24.07 14.66
C LEU A 449 10.94 -24.74 14.86
N THR A 450 12.05 -24.04 14.54
CA THR A 450 13.40 -24.59 14.71
C THR A 450 13.83 -24.69 16.16
N THR A 451 13.24 -23.91 17.07
CA THR A 451 13.54 -23.97 18.50
C THR A 451 12.72 -25.04 19.23
N VAL A 452 11.45 -25.25 18.85
CA VAL A 452 10.57 -26.24 19.53
C VAL A 452 10.64 -27.63 18.91
N ASN A 453 11.07 -27.77 17.67
CA ASN A 453 11.23 -29.05 16.98
C ASN A 453 12.70 -29.22 16.51
N THR A 454 13.51 -29.87 17.33
CA THR A 454 14.92 -30.11 17.06
C THR A 454 15.16 -31.02 15.84
N SER A 455 14.14 -31.83 15.44
CA SER A 455 14.24 -32.70 14.26
C SER A 455 13.89 -32.00 12.94
N ILE A 456 13.32 -30.78 12.98
CA ILE A 456 12.79 -30.10 11.79
C ILE A 456 13.86 -29.87 10.72
N GLN A 457 15.10 -29.61 11.12
CA GLN A 457 16.22 -29.43 10.19
C GLN A 457 16.49 -30.71 9.39
N VAL A 458 16.45 -31.87 10.07
CA VAL A 458 16.58 -33.18 9.42
C VAL A 458 15.41 -33.47 8.48
N GLU A 459 14.21 -33.06 8.88
CA GLU A 459 13.03 -33.19 8.03
C GLU A 459 13.10 -32.32 6.78
N VAL A 460 13.62 -31.10 6.87
CA VAL A 460 13.88 -30.21 5.72
C VAL A 460 14.84 -30.91 4.74
N VAL A 461 15.99 -31.41 5.24
CA VAL A 461 16.96 -32.09 4.39
C VAL A 461 16.36 -33.34 3.71
N ARG A 462 15.59 -34.15 4.47
CA ARG A 462 14.89 -35.33 3.91
C ARG A 462 13.86 -34.91 2.86
N ALA A 463 13.11 -33.85 3.09
CA ALA A 463 12.12 -33.37 2.15
C ALA A 463 12.77 -32.89 0.82
N TRP A 464 13.87 -32.16 0.92
CA TRP A 464 14.66 -31.78 -0.26
C TRP A 464 15.21 -32.96 -1.03
N ARG A 465 15.80 -33.94 -0.33
CA ARG A 465 16.29 -35.18 -0.98
C ARG A 465 15.18 -35.89 -1.76
N THR A 466 13.97 -35.99 -1.19
CA THR A 466 12.81 -36.58 -1.84
C THR A 466 12.42 -35.81 -3.12
N ILE A 467 12.44 -34.46 -3.09
CA ILE A 467 12.13 -33.65 -4.28
C ILE A 467 13.20 -33.83 -5.34
N VAL A 468 14.48 -33.75 -4.97
CA VAL A 468 15.60 -33.88 -5.90
C VAL A 468 15.58 -35.26 -6.57
N SER A 469 15.32 -36.35 -5.81
CA SER A 469 15.21 -37.68 -6.42
C SER A 469 14.07 -37.76 -7.42
N ARG A 470 12.88 -37.26 -7.07
CA ARG A 470 11.73 -37.25 -8.00
C ARG A 470 11.98 -36.42 -9.26
N VAL A 471 12.62 -35.26 -9.13
CA VAL A 471 12.98 -34.45 -10.31
C VAL A 471 13.98 -35.18 -11.18
N ARG A 472 14.98 -35.85 -10.59
CA ARG A 472 15.93 -36.69 -11.34
C ARG A 472 15.24 -37.81 -12.07
N ASP A 473 14.38 -38.55 -11.37
CA ASP A 473 13.64 -39.68 -11.95
C ASP A 473 12.76 -39.22 -13.14
N LEU A 474 12.07 -38.05 -13.01
CA LEU A 474 11.31 -37.44 -14.10
C LEU A 474 12.19 -37.03 -15.28
N ILE A 475 13.37 -36.48 -15.04
CA ILE A 475 14.31 -36.12 -16.10
C ILE A 475 14.82 -37.39 -16.82
N GLU A 476 15.14 -38.41 -16.06
CA GLU A 476 15.56 -39.72 -16.64
C GLU A 476 14.46 -40.33 -17.49
N GLU A 477 13.19 -40.32 -17.06
CA GLU A 477 12.04 -40.75 -17.84
C GLU A 477 11.89 -39.93 -19.13
N LEU A 478 11.99 -38.59 -19.07
CA LEU A 478 11.89 -37.72 -20.23
C LEU A 478 13.02 -37.92 -21.25
N ILE A 479 14.25 -38.22 -20.76
CA ILE A 479 15.41 -38.49 -21.63
C ILE A 479 15.31 -39.90 -22.23
N LEU A 480 14.74 -40.88 -21.50
CA LEU A 480 14.58 -42.28 -21.93
C LEU A 480 13.38 -42.51 -22.82
N ILE A 481 12.47 -41.54 -23.04
CA ILE A 481 11.50 -41.58 -24.12
C ILE A 481 12.27 -41.46 -25.45
N LYS A 482 12.82 -42.57 -25.88
CA LYS A 482 13.34 -42.71 -27.26
C LYS A 482 12.18 -42.42 -28.21
N PRO A 483 12.44 -41.67 -29.31
CA PRO A 483 11.44 -41.56 -30.36
C PRO A 483 11.18 -43.01 -30.85
N GLU A 484 10.01 -43.52 -30.52
CA GLU A 484 9.52 -44.73 -31.19
C GLU A 484 9.45 -44.38 -32.67
N ASN A 485 10.31 -45.08 -33.41
CA ASN A 485 10.35 -45.29 -34.83
C ASN A 485 9.22 -44.61 -35.63
N CYS A 486 9.50 -43.51 -36.29
CA CYS A 486 8.89 -43.15 -37.56
C CYS A 486 9.43 -44.13 -38.60
N ASN A 487 8.75 -45.24 -38.77
CA ASN A 487 8.79 -46.05 -39.98
C ASN A 487 7.57 -45.73 -40.83
#